data_eff3473a98fc30e0319f15e89b58749c
#
_entry.id   eff3473a98fc30e0319f15e89b58749c
#
_cell.length_a   1.000
_cell.length_b   1.000
_cell.length_c   1.000
_cell.angle_alpha   90.00
_cell.angle_beta   90.00
_cell.angle_gamma   90.00
#
_symmetry.space_group_name_H-M   'P 1'
#
loop_
_entity.id
_entity.type
_entity.pdbx_description
1 polymer ?
#
loop_
_entity_poly.entity_id
_entity_poly.type
_entity_poly.pdbx_seq_one_letter_code
_entity_poly.pdbx_strand_id
1 'polypeptide(L)'
;MNEYKTDEIKKLVAEKIKSIKGDTPYSKIAEKCNTTAARISDVSNNKIDCQLSTFIEIATGLRVHPKELFDILFDFEDYYTNLDK
;
A
#
# COMPACT_ATOMS: atom_id res chain seq x y z
N MET A 1 -3.93 -13.02 24.35
CA MET A 1 -2.61 -12.63 23.86
C MET A 1 -2.76 -11.56 22.78
N ASN A 2 -1.97 -10.52 22.86
CA ASN A 2 -2.05 -9.43 21.90
C ASN A 2 -1.25 -9.79 20.64
N GLU A 3 -1.86 -9.66 19.49
CA GLU A 3 -1.22 -9.99 18.23
C GLU A 3 -0.96 -8.73 17.41
N TYR A 4 0.24 -8.65 16.86
CA TYR A 4 0.57 -7.58 15.92
C TYR A 4 0.04 -7.96 14.54
N LYS A 5 -0.63 -7.00 13.90
CA LYS A 5 -1.31 -7.23 12.61
C LYS A 5 -0.67 -6.47 11.47
N THR A 6 0.62 -6.19 11.59
CA THR A 6 1.35 -5.46 10.56
C THR A 6 1.24 -6.11 9.19
N ASP A 7 1.36 -7.43 9.13
CA ASP A 7 1.29 -8.15 7.86
C ASP A 7 -0.11 -8.09 7.25
N GLU A 8 -1.15 -8.14 8.09
CA GLU A 8 -2.52 -7.98 7.63
C GLU A 8 -2.75 -6.59 7.06
N ILE A 9 -2.25 -5.57 7.77
CA ILE A 9 -2.37 -4.17 7.33
C ILE A 9 -1.64 -3.97 5.99
N LYS A 10 -0.42 -4.51 5.86
CA LYS A 10 0.34 -4.45 4.61
C LYS A 10 -0.42 -5.07 3.45
N LYS A 11 -1.06 -6.21 3.69
CA LYS A 11 -1.86 -6.88 2.68
C LYS A 11 -3.02 -6.02 2.22
N LEU A 12 -3.71 -5.37 3.17
CA LEU A 12 -4.83 -4.48 2.85
C LEU A 12 -4.36 -3.26 2.04
N VAL A 13 -3.20 -2.70 2.39
CA VAL A 13 -2.62 -1.60 1.64
C VAL A 13 -2.27 -2.04 0.21
N ALA A 14 -1.65 -3.22 0.07
CA ALA A 14 -1.31 -3.76 -1.25
C ALA A 14 -2.58 -3.94 -2.11
N GLU A 15 -3.64 -4.48 -1.52
CA GLU A 15 -4.91 -4.65 -2.21
C GLU A 15 -5.54 -3.31 -2.59
N LYS A 16 -5.37 -2.29 -1.74
CA LYS A 16 -5.86 -0.94 -2.03
C LYS A 16 -5.15 -0.35 -3.24
N ILE A 17 -3.83 -0.51 -3.31
CA ILE A 17 -3.03 -0.07 -4.45
C ILE A 17 -3.57 -0.73 -5.73
N LYS A 18 -3.80 -2.03 -5.70
CA LYS A 18 -4.36 -2.75 -6.86
C LYS A 18 -5.73 -2.23 -7.24
N SER A 19 -6.57 -1.93 -6.25
CA SER A 19 -7.92 -1.42 -6.49
C SER A 19 -7.88 -0.07 -7.19
N ILE A 20 -7.03 0.85 -6.72
CA ILE A 20 -6.89 2.18 -7.32
C ILE A 20 -6.30 2.07 -8.73
N LYS A 21 -5.30 1.19 -8.89
CA LYS A 21 -4.66 0.94 -10.17
C LYS A 21 -5.66 0.45 -11.23
N GLY A 22 -6.58 -0.43 -10.82
CA GLY A 22 -7.53 -1.04 -11.75
C GLY A 22 -6.81 -1.73 -12.92
N ASP A 23 -7.23 -1.42 -14.14
CA ASP A 23 -6.66 -2.04 -15.34
C ASP A 23 -5.43 -1.33 -15.88
N THR A 24 -4.97 -0.28 -15.21
CA THR A 24 -3.79 0.46 -15.67
C THR A 24 -2.53 -0.42 -15.56
N PRO A 25 -1.78 -0.60 -16.64
CA PRO A 25 -0.54 -1.40 -16.56
C PRO A 25 0.49 -0.76 -15.64
N TYR A 26 1.28 -1.58 -14.96
CA TYR A 26 2.35 -1.08 -14.10
C TYR A 26 3.33 -0.18 -14.85
N SER A 27 3.60 -0.49 -16.13
CA SER A 27 4.50 0.33 -16.94
C SER A 27 3.97 1.76 -17.11
N LYS A 28 2.66 1.92 -17.22
CA LYS A 28 2.06 3.26 -17.34
C LYS A 28 2.18 4.05 -16.07
N ILE A 29 2.01 3.40 -14.93
CA ILE A 29 2.19 4.04 -13.63
C ILE A 29 3.65 4.46 -13.47
N ALA A 30 4.59 3.58 -13.83
CA ALA A 30 6.02 3.84 -13.71
C ALA A 30 6.46 5.02 -14.59
N GLU A 31 5.83 5.25 -15.74
CA GLU A 31 6.12 6.39 -16.60
C GLU A 31 5.84 7.73 -15.91
N LYS A 32 4.97 7.74 -14.89
CA LYS A 32 4.52 8.96 -14.23
C LYS A 32 5.18 9.18 -12.88
N CYS A 33 6.17 8.39 -12.54
CA CYS A 33 6.85 8.48 -11.25
C CYS A 33 8.31 8.05 -11.39
N ASN A 34 9.03 8.02 -10.28
CA ASN A 34 10.46 7.75 -10.27
C ASN A 34 10.77 6.38 -9.65
N THR A 35 9.97 5.38 -10.00
CA THR A 35 10.27 3.99 -9.63
C THR A 35 9.95 3.07 -10.80
N THR A 36 10.22 1.77 -10.67
CA THR A 36 10.08 0.83 -11.76
C THR A 36 8.77 0.07 -11.70
N ALA A 37 8.30 -0.41 -12.85
CA ALA A 37 7.12 -1.25 -12.93
C ALA A 37 7.26 -2.51 -12.06
N ALA A 38 8.46 -3.12 -12.06
CA ALA A 38 8.73 -4.31 -11.27
C ALA A 38 8.54 -4.04 -9.76
N ARG A 39 9.04 -2.89 -9.28
CA ARG A 39 8.92 -2.54 -7.87
C ARG A 39 7.47 -2.25 -7.49
N ILE A 40 6.74 -1.54 -8.33
CA ILE A 40 5.32 -1.27 -8.09
C ILE A 40 4.54 -2.60 -8.02
N SER A 41 4.82 -3.51 -8.94
CA SER A 41 4.20 -4.83 -8.95
C SER A 41 4.49 -5.60 -7.66
N ASP A 42 5.76 -5.61 -7.22
CA ASP A 42 6.16 -6.33 -6.01
C ASP A 42 5.46 -5.77 -4.77
N VAL A 43 5.34 -4.45 -4.67
CA VAL A 43 4.64 -3.82 -3.54
C VAL A 43 3.14 -4.14 -3.58
N SER A 44 2.51 -4.01 -4.75
CA SER A 44 1.06 -4.24 -4.86
C SER A 44 0.66 -5.71 -4.73
N ASN A 45 1.62 -6.62 -4.90
CA ASN A 45 1.40 -8.04 -4.67
C ASN A 45 1.95 -8.50 -3.31
N ASN A 46 2.32 -7.55 -2.47
CA ASN A 46 2.79 -7.78 -1.10
C ASN A 46 3.99 -8.73 -1.03
N LYS A 47 4.91 -8.63 -2.01
CA LYS A 47 6.11 -9.46 -2.08
C LYS A 47 7.29 -8.86 -1.34
N ILE A 48 7.29 -7.54 -1.14
CA ILE A 48 8.37 -6.83 -0.45
C ILE A 48 7.78 -5.77 0.47
N ASP A 49 8.57 -5.37 1.47
CA ASP A 49 8.22 -4.21 2.28
C ASP A 49 8.40 -2.95 1.45
N CYS A 50 7.43 -2.04 1.57
CA CYS A 50 7.44 -0.80 0.81
C CYS A 50 8.19 0.27 1.60
N GLN A 51 9.25 0.79 1.03
CA GLN A 51 9.92 1.97 1.58
C GLN A 51 9.01 3.19 1.42
N LEU A 52 9.14 4.14 2.33
CA LEU A 52 8.32 5.35 2.26
C LEU A 52 8.47 6.07 0.92
N SER A 53 9.70 6.17 0.42
CA SER A 53 9.95 6.81 -0.88
C SER A 53 9.21 6.08 -2.01
N THR A 54 9.24 4.76 -2.01
CA THR A 54 8.53 3.97 -3.02
C THR A 54 7.02 4.16 -2.91
N PHE A 55 6.51 4.21 -1.68
CA PHE A 55 5.09 4.45 -1.42
C PHE A 55 4.64 5.79 -2.00
N ILE A 56 5.44 6.83 -1.76
CA ILE A 56 5.17 8.18 -2.30
C ILE A 56 5.20 8.15 -3.82
N GLU A 57 6.17 7.45 -4.43
CA GLU A 57 6.26 7.35 -5.89
C GLU A 57 5.06 6.62 -6.48
N ILE A 58 4.57 5.58 -5.82
CA ILE A 58 3.38 4.87 -6.31
C ILE A 58 2.18 5.82 -6.30
N ALA A 59 1.98 6.57 -5.22
CA ALA A 59 0.91 7.56 -5.16
C ALA A 59 1.05 8.61 -6.25
N THR A 60 2.29 9.06 -6.51
CA THR A 60 2.58 10.00 -7.58
C THR A 60 2.18 9.43 -8.93
N GLY A 61 2.57 8.19 -9.21
CA GLY A 61 2.26 7.53 -10.47
C GLY A 61 0.76 7.32 -10.67
N LEU A 62 0.04 7.08 -9.58
CA LEU A 62 -1.41 6.92 -9.61
C LEU A 62 -2.14 8.28 -9.57
N ARG A 63 -1.42 9.37 -9.33
CA ARG A 63 -1.98 10.72 -9.20
C ARG A 63 -3.02 10.82 -8.09
N VAL A 64 -2.73 10.18 -6.95
CA VAL A 64 -3.58 10.24 -5.76
C VAL A 64 -2.76 10.72 -4.57
N HIS A 65 -3.44 11.27 -3.57
CA HIS A 65 -2.78 11.61 -2.31
C HIS A 65 -2.34 10.30 -1.63
N PRO A 66 -1.11 10.24 -1.07
CA PRO A 66 -0.66 9.01 -0.41
C PRO A 66 -1.61 8.46 0.64
N LYS A 67 -2.39 9.31 1.31
CA LYS A 67 -3.38 8.86 2.28
C LYS A 67 -4.43 7.92 1.69
N GLU A 68 -4.71 8.05 0.38
CA GLU A 68 -5.68 7.18 -0.28
C GLU A 68 -5.21 5.74 -0.30
N LEU A 69 -3.91 5.51 -0.29
CA LEU A 69 -3.34 4.16 -0.25
C LEU A 69 -3.50 3.52 1.12
N PHE A 70 -3.71 4.32 2.16
CA PHE A 70 -3.96 3.85 3.52
C PHE A 70 -5.44 3.90 3.91
N ASP A 71 -6.30 4.24 2.98
CA ASP A 71 -7.76 4.23 3.22
C ASP A 71 -8.27 2.79 3.09
N ILE A 72 -8.00 2.00 4.12
CA ILE A 72 -8.31 0.57 4.16
C ILE A 72 -9.36 0.29 5.22
N LEU A 73 -10.07 -0.82 5.05
CA LEU A 73 -11.06 -1.28 6.03
C LEU A 73 -10.35 -2.00 7.18
N PHE A 74 -9.87 -1.23 8.15
CA PHE A 74 -9.18 -1.76 9.31
C PHE A 74 -9.43 -0.84 10.49
N ASP A 75 -9.89 -1.40 11.60
CA ASP A 75 -10.20 -0.63 12.81
C ASP A 75 -8.94 -0.49 13.67
N PHE A 76 -8.18 0.57 13.43
CA PHE A 76 -6.95 0.84 14.17
C PHE A 76 -7.21 1.13 15.64
N GLU A 77 -8.32 1.79 15.98
CA GLU A 77 -8.64 2.08 17.37
C GLU A 77 -8.82 0.80 18.17
N ASP A 78 -9.61 -0.14 17.65
CA ASP A 78 -9.82 -1.43 18.28
C ASP A 78 -8.51 -2.21 18.41
N TYR A 79 -7.72 -2.21 17.33
CA TYR A 79 -6.43 -2.88 17.32
C TYR A 79 -5.52 -2.34 18.42
N TYR A 80 -5.37 -1.01 18.50
CA TYR A 80 -4.50 -0.39 19.50
C TYR A 80 -5.02 -0.63 20.91
N THR A 81 -6.34 -0.56 21.11
CA THR A 81 -6.95 -0.86 22.40
C THR A 81 -6.62 -2.28 22.85
N ASN A 82 -6.70 -3.24 21.94
CA ASN A 82 -6.39 -4.64 22.26
C ASN A 82 -4.91 -4.87 22.54
N LEU A 83 -4.02 -4.12 21.90
CA LEU A 83 -2.59 -4.20 22.18
C LEU A 83 -2.24 -3.71 23.57
N ASP A 84 -3.01 -2.76 24.11
CA ASP A 84 -2.72 -2.11 25.38
C ASP A 84 -3.39 -2.82 26.58
N LYS A 85 -4.07 -3.91 26.34
CA LYS A 85 -4.71 -4.68 27.43
C LYS A 85 -3.72 -5.55 28.19
#